data_90600de7b916c6b7c804b3c51189ea0c
#
_entry.id   90600de7b916c6b7c804b3c51189ea0c
#
_cell.length_a   1.000
_cell.length_b   1.000
_cell.length_c   1.000
_cell.angle_alpha   90.00
_cell.angle_beta   90.00
_cell.angle_gamma   90.00
#
_symmetry.space_group_name_H-M   'P 1'
#
loop_
_entity.id
_entity.type
_entity.pdbx_description
1 polymer ?
#
loop_
_entity_poly.entity_id
_entity_poly.type
_entity_poly.pdbx_seq_one_letter_code
_entity_poly.pdbx_strand_id
1 'polypeptide(L)'
;MKEVVLIPAYGPDERLVALVDELAEKGLGILVVDDGSSSQCAPVFAAVEEKAVVLHAERNGGKGSALKKGMRVLRERFPEATHFITADADGQHTVSDILRVREELQKGAGFVLTMRKLHRKIPFRSKIGNDLSRFIYTILTGHFFRDNQSGLRGFDVKHIDWLLEVKGEKYDYEMNALYFADKQHLSITTVPIDAIYIDGNKSSHFDPIRDTLRIYKRLFSSAAGSFVGIALVELLVLVSSVIFGYNLLRYTLPSNGAIGLAAHLLIDRFVVFRRVRYRDAMRLTVHTIIRFVIYTLCCKLLSFMFPWASLWLSFNFVALCYMPLEYWTRKLIYISQYRDFTKET
;
A
#
# COMPACT_ATOMS: atom_id res chain seq x y z
N MET A 1 -28.43 13.75 6.30
CA MET A 1 -28.14 12.29 6.42
C MET A 1 -26.78 12.13 7.09
N LYS A 2 -26.67 11.28 8.12
CA LYS A 2 -25.41 11.15 8.91
C LYS A 2 -24.38 10.22 8.27
N GLU A 3 -24.80 9.27 7.45
CA GLU A 3 -23.90 8.36 6.74
C GLU A 3 -24.11 8.46 5.23
N VAL A 4 -23.01 8.49 4.49
CA VAL A 4 -22.99 8.65 3.03
C VAL A 4 -22.19 7.52 2.40
N VAL A 5 -22.76 6.90 1.36
CA VAL A 5 -22.04 5.93 0.53
C VAL A 5 -21.46 6.65 -0.70
N LEU A 6 -20.16 6.63 -0.83
CA LEU A 6 -19.41 7.23 -1.93
C LEU A 6 -19.02 6.14 -2.94
N ILE A 7 -19.55 6.23 -4.15
CA ILE A 7 -19.42 5.22 -5.20
C ILE A 7 -18.69 5.81 -6.41
N PRO A 8 -17.39 5.54 -6.60
CA PRO A 8 -16.71 5.85 -7.84
C PRO A 8 -17.19 4.90 -8.94
N ALA A 9 -17.59 5.44 -10.09
CA ALA A 9 -18.12 4.69 -11.21
C ALA A 9 -17.39 5.04 -12.52
N TYR A 10 -16.99 4.04 -13.29
CA TYR A 10 -16.46 4.20 -14.65
C TYR A 10 -17.00 3.08 -15.54
N GLY A 11 -17.79 3.43 -16.54
CA GLY A 11 -18.48 2.46 -17.37
C GLY A 11 -19.48 1.58 -16.60
N PRO A 12 -20.32 2.15 -15.71
CA PRO A 12 -21.27 1.36 -14.91
C PRO A 12 -22.37 0.77 -15.77
N ASP A 13 -23.00 -0.27 -15.23
CA ASP A 13 -24.19 -0.91 -15.77
C ASP A 13 -25.35 -0.91 -14.76
N GLU A 14 -26.41 -1.68 -15.02
CA GLU A 14 -27.61 -1.77 -14.20
C GLU A 14 -27.36 -2.17 -12.74
N ARG A 15 -26.18 -2.76 -12.44
CA ARG A 15 -25.79 -3.09 -11.07
C ARG A 15 -25.64 -1.87 -10.19
N LEU A 16 -25.18 -0.74 -10.76
CA LEU A 16 -25.13 0.52 -10.05
C LEU A 16 -26.56 1.00 -9.68
N VAL A 17 -27.51 0.87 -10.59
CA VAL A 17 -28.91 1.26 -10.32
C VAL A 17 -29.49 0.43 -9.18
N ALA A 18 -29.35 -0.90 -9.24
CA ALA A 18 -29.80 -1.79 -8.19
C ALA A 18 -29.17 -1.46 -6.82
N LEU A 19 -27.87 -1.20 -6.78
CA LEU A 19 -27.16 -0.83 -5.56
C LEU A 19 -27.70 0.49 -4.98
N VAL A 20 -27.91 1.50 -5.82
CA VAL A 20 -28.44 2.82 -5.39
C VAL A 20 -29.86 2.68 -4.88
N ASP A 21 -30.68 1.89 -5.53
CA ASP A 21 -32.06 1.65 -5.13
C ASP A 21 -32.13 1.02 -3.73
N GLU A 22 -31.39 -0.04 -3.51
CA GLU A 22 -31.34 -0.71 -2.20
C GLU A 22 -30.76 0.18 -1.09
N LEU A 23 -29.73 1.00 -1.39
CA LEU A 23 -29.15 1.93 -0.42
C LEU A 23 -30.12 3.06 -0.04
N ALA A 24 -30.89 3.58 -1.02
CA ALA A 24 -31.88 4.59 -0.79
C ALA A 24 -33.00 4.08 0.13
N GLU A 25 -33.46 2.84 -0.03
CA GLU A 25 -34.44 2.19 0.87
C GLU A 25 -33.93 2.09 2.32
N LYS A 26 -32.59 2.03 2.53
CA LYS A 26 -31.98 2.03 3.86
C LYS A 26 -31.75 3.43 4.45
N GLY A 27 -32.18 4.49 3.74
CA GLY A 27 -32.08 5.87 4.19
C GLY A 27 -30.64 6.41 4.26
N LEU A 28 -29.71 5.83 3.49
CA LEU A 28 -28.34 6.30 3.37
C LEU A 28 -28.24 7.47 2.38
N GLY A 29 -27.35 8.42 2.64
CA GLY A 29 -26.92 9.38 1.63
C GLY A 29 -26.12 8.68 0.55
N ILE A 30 -26.28 9.04 -0.70
CA ILE A 30 -25.60 8.40 -1.81
C ILE A 30 -24.93 9.46 -2.67
N LEU A 31 -23.63 9.30 -2.89
CA LEU A 31 -22.83 10.15 -3.77
C LEU A 31 -22.13 9.27 -4.80
N VAL A 32 -22.55 9.38 -6.05
CA VAL A 32 -21.93 8.68 -7.17
C VAL A 32 -20.97 9.64 -7.89
N VAL A 33 -19.78 9.18 -8.21
CA VAL A 33 -18.79 9.95 -8.98
C VAL A 33 -18.54 9.24 -10.28
N ASP A 34 -19.06 9.77 -11.36
CA ASP A 34 -18.72 9.35 -12.73
C ASP A 34 -17.31 9.82 -13.07
N ASP A 35 -16.39 8.91 -13.25
CA ASP A 35 -15.00 9.21 -13.60
C ASP A 35 -14.79 9.30 -15.12
N GLY A 36 -15.68 10.03 -15.79
CA GLY A 36 -15.59 10.29 -17.24
C GLY A 36 -15.97 9.08 -18.09
N SER A 37 -17.11 8.47 -17.80
CA SER A 37 -17.67 7.36 -18.57
C SER A 37 -18.11 7.81 -19.96
N SER A 38 -18.27 6.87 -20.88
CA SER A 38 -18.78 7.13 -22.21
C SER A 38 -20.27 7.53 -22.16
N SER A 39 -20.75 8.23 -23.20
CA SER A 39 -22.17 8.60 -23.35
C SER A 39 -23.14 7.42 -23.32
N GLN A 40 -22.66 6.21 -23.60
CA GLN A 40 -23.47 4.99 -23.49
C GLN A 40 -23.95 4.71 -22.06
N CYS A 41 -23.24 5.21 -21.03
CA CYS A 41 -23.63 5.06 -19.63
C CYS A 41 -24.60 6.15 -19.14
N ALA A 42 -24.93 7.16 -19.98
CA ALA A 42 -25.83 8.25 -19.59
C ALA A 42 -27.21 7.74 -19.04
N PRO A 43 -27.86 6.71 -19.61
CA PRO A 43 -29.11 6.20 -19.06
C PRO A 43 -28.97 5.63 -17.64
N VAL A 44 -27.81 5.00 -17.33
CA VAL A 44 -27.52 4.46 -16.00
C VAL A 44 -27.40 5.57 -14.99
N PHE A 45 -26.67 6.64 -15.31
CA PHE A 45 -26.54 7.79 -14.41
C PHE A 45 -27.87 8.53 -14.24
N ALA A 46 -28.62 8.74 -15.30
CA ALA A 46 -29.95 9.36 -15.22
C ALA A 46 -30.90 8.58 -14.29
N ALA A 47 -30.84 7.25 -14.31
CA ALA A 47 -31.68 6.41 -13.44
C ALA A 47 -31.31 6.56 -11.94
N VAL A 48 -30.08 6.89 -11.59
CA VAL A 48 -29.65 7.04 -10.19
C VAL A 48 -29.74 8.49 -9.68
N GLU A 49 -29.83 9.49 -10.55
CA GLU A 49 -29.91 10.93 -10.18
C GLU A 49 -31.13 11.27 -9.32
N GLU A 50 -32.22 10.51 -9.42
CA GLU A 50 -33.40 10.71 -8.57
C GLU A 50 -33.14 10.38 -7.10
N LYS A 51 -32.17 9.47 -6.82
CA LYS A 51 -31.92 8.92 -5.47
C LYS A 51 -30.52 9.24 -4.94
N ALA A 52 -29.62 9.69 -5.80
CA ALA A 52 -28.23 9.96 -5.48
C ALA A 52 -27.79 11.34 -5.99
N VAL A 53 -26.81 11.95 -5.31
CA VAL A 53 -26.06 13.06 -5.90
C VAL A 53 -25.06 12.47 -6.88
N VAL A 54 -25.11 12.88 -8.14
CA VAL A 54 -24.16 12.43 -9.16
C VAL A 54 -23.20 13.56 -9.52
N LEU A 55 -21.93 13.26 -9.52
CA LEU A 55 -20.85 14.17 -9.96
C LEU A 55 -20.21 13.62 -11.22
N HIS A 56 -20.32 14.33 -12.34
CA HIS A 56 -19.70 13.95 -13.60
C HIS A 56 -18.31 14.59 -13.75
N ALA A 57 -17.30 13.77 -14.03
CA ALA A 57 -15.97 14.25 -14.39
C ALA A 57 -15.83 14.32 -15.92
N GLU A 58 -15.15 15.35 -16.43
CA GLU A 58 -14.93 15.54 -17.86
C GLU A 58 -14.10 14.40 -18.50
N ARG A 59 -13.23 13.77 -17.72
CA ARG A 59 -12.33 12.70 -18.18
C ARG A 59 -11.99 11.73 -17.06
N ASN A 60 -11.63 10.51 -17.46
CA ASN A 60 -11.16 9.49 -16.54
C ASN A 60 -9.86 9.93 -15.84
N GLY A 61 -9.93 10.09 -14.54
CA GLY A 61 -8.80 10.41 -13.66
C GLY A 61 -8.32 9.21 -12.85
N GLY A 62 -9.11 8.12 -12.81
CA GLY A 62 -8.89 6.92 -12.03
C GLY A 62 -9.62 6.92 -10.68
N LYS A 63 -9.81 5.73 -10.12
CA LYS A 63 -10.59 5.49 -8.90
C LYS A 63 -10.20 6.43 -7.75
N GLY A 64 -8.90 6.62 -7.50
CA GLY A 64 -8.40 7.52 -6.44
C GLY A 64 -8.78 8.97 -6.68
N SER A 65 -8.72 9.43 -7.94
CA SER A 65 -9.16 10.77 -8.34
C SER A 65 -10.66 10.95 -8.10
N ALA A 66 -11.48 9.97 -8.50
CA ALA A 66 -12.92 9.98 -8.27
C ALA A 66 -13.27 10.02 -6.78
N LEU A 67 -12.61 9.20 -5.96
CA LEU A 67 -12.80 9.20 -4.50
C LEU A 67 -12.47 10.57 -3.89
N LYS A 68 -11.36 11.20 -4.30
CA LYS A 68 -10.98 12.53 -3.80
C LYS A 68 -11.97 13.61 -4.22
N LYS A 69 -12.46 13.58 -5.47
CA LYS A 69 -13.51 14.49 -5.94
C LYS A 69 -14.77 14.32 -5.11
N GLY A 70 -15.20 13.07 -4.91
CA GLY A 70 -16.35 12.76 -4.08
C GLY A 70 -16.24 13.23 -2.64
N MET A 71 -15.08 13.04 -1.99
CA MET A 71 -14.85 13.53 -0.63
C MET A 71 -14.93 15.06 -0.50
N ARG A 72 -14.51 15.83 -1.52
CA ARG A 72 -14.72 17.29 -1.52
C ARG A 72 -16.19 17.65 -1.59
N VAL A 73 -16.93 17.05 -2.54
CA VAL A 73 -18.37 17.28 -2.73
C VAL A 73 -19.17 16.79 -1.52
N LEU A 74 -18.74 15.70 -0.86
CA LEU A 74 -19.38 15.18 0.35
C LEU A 74 -19.46 16.25 1.44
N ARG A 75 -18.40 17.00 1.69
CA ARG A 75 -18.40 18.09 2.68
C ARG A 75 -19.38 19.20 2.34
N GLU A 76 -19.56 19.49 1.07
CA GLU A 76 -20.44 20.57 0.59
C GLU A 76 -21.91 20.15 0.57
N ARG A 77 -22.19 18.95 0.07
CA ARG A 77 -23.54 18.46 -0.15
C ARG A 77 -24.15 17.72 1.04
N PHE A 78 -23.30 17.20 1.94
CA PHE A 78 -23.72 16.44 3.11
C PHE A 78 -23.06 16.97 4.40
N PRO A 79 -23.29 18.25 4.78
CA PRO A 79 -22.62 18.87 5.92
C PRO A 79 -22.92 18.18 7.26
N GLU A 80 -24.05 17.47 7.36
CA GLU A 80 -24.43 16.70 8.54
C GLU A 80 -23.83 15.28 8.58
N ALA A 81 -23.05 14.89 7.56
CA ALA A 81 -22.45 13.57 7.52
C ALA A 81 -21.36 13.45 8.60
N THR A 82 -21.45 12.38 9.38
CA THR A 82 -20.44 12.01 10.38
C THR A 82 -19.51 10.92 9.87
N HIS A 83 -20.01 10.09 8.96
CA HIS A 83 -19.27 8.97 8.39
C HIS A 83 -19.52 8.85 6.88
N PHE A 84 -18.56 8.29 6.18
CA PHE A 84 -18.75 7.87 4.80
C PHE A 84 -18.19 6.48 4.55
N ILE A 85 -18.78 5.79 3.57
CA ILE A 85 -18.43 4.43 3.19
C ILE A 85 -18.12 4.43 1.70
N THR A 86 -16.96 3.93 1.29
CA THR A 86 -16.64 3.74 -0.13
C THR A 86 -17.11 2.37 -0.57
N ALA A 87 -17.77 2.28 -1.73
CA ALA A 87 -18.21 1.02 -2.33
C ALA A 87 -17.98 1.05 -3.85
N ASP A 88 -17.72 -0.10 -4.46
CA ASP A 88 -17.54 -0.21 -5.90
C ASP A 88 -18.89 -0.31 -6.64
N ALA A 89 -18.93 0.21 -7.87
CA ALA A 89 -20.15 0.24 -8.70
C ALA A 89 -20.45 -1.10 -9.40
N ASP A 90 -19.58 -2.11 -9.24
CA ASP A 90 -19.61 -3.36 -10.02
C ASP A 90 -20.48 -4.48 -9.42
N GLY A 91 -21.16 -4.20 -8.31
CA GLY A 91 -22.04 -5.16 -7.63
C GLY A 91 -21.31 -6.21 -6.77
N GLN A 92 -19.98 -6.08 -6.57
CA GLN A 92 -19.24 -7.01 -5.71
C GLN A 92 -19.43 -6.75 -4.21
N HIS A 93 -20.04 -5.63 -3.83
CA HIS A 93 -20.36 -5.27 -2.46
C HIS A 93 -21.86 -5.29 -2.23
N THR A 94 -22.32 -6.13 -1.30
CA THR A 94 -23.74 -6.17 -0.93
C THR A 94 -24.10 -5.02 -0.01
N VAL A 95 -25.38 -4.60 -0.05
CA VAL A 95 -25.89 -3.61 0.91
C VAL A 95 -25.77 -4.12 2.35
N SER A 96 -25.93 -5.43 2.58
CA SER A 96 -25.71 -6.05 3.89
C SER A 96 -24.29 -5.82 4.41
N ASP A 97 -23.27 -5.93 3.55
CA ASP A 97 -21.86 -5.67 3.94
C ASP A 97 -21.64 -4.17 4.21
N ILE A 98 -22.24 -3.30 3.40
CA ILE A 98 -22.20 -1.83 3.62
C ILE A 98 -22.82 -1.48 4.98
N LEU A 99 -23.94 -2.08 5.33
CA LEU A 99 -24.59 -1.86 6.63
C LEU A 99 -23.75 -2.36 7.80
N ARG A 100 -23.02 -3.47 7.65
CA ARG A 100 -22.06 -3.95 8.66
C ARG A 100 -20.90 -2.98 8.87
N VAL A 101 -20.40 -2.36 7.80
CA VAL A 101 -19.40 -1.28 7.91
C VAL A 101 -19.97 -0.08 8.64
N ARG A 102 -21.21 0.32 8.32
CA ARG A 102 -21.95 1.38 9.01
C ARG A 102 -22.06 1.12 10.51
N GLU A 103 -22.43 -0.09 10.90
CA GLU A 103 -22.58 -0.46 12.32
C GLU A 103 -21.25 -0.28 13.09
N GLU A 104 -20.12 -0.67 12.52
CA GLU A 104 -18.82 -0.49 13.17
C GLU A 104 -18.44 1.01 13.29
N LEU A 105 -18.76 1.82 12.29
CA LEU A 105 -18.59 3.28 12.36
C LEU A 105 -19.43 3.90 13.45
N GLN A 106 -20.71 3.48 13.59
CA GLN A 106 -21.62 3.93 14.65
C GLN A 106 -21.14 3.52 16.06
N LYS A 107 -20.37 2.43 16.19
CA LYS A 107 -19.72 2.03 17.44
C LYS A 107 -18.46 2.84 17.76
N GLY A 108 -18.10 3.80 16.90
CA GLY A 108 -16.95 4.69 17.08
C GLY A 108 -15.68 4.28 16.37
N ALA A 109 -15.73 3.31 15.44
CA ALA A 109 -14.58 3.02 14.59
C ALA A 109 -14.27 4.21 13.68
N GLY A 110 -13.03 4.73 13.73
CA GLY A 110 -12.60 5.84 12.87
C GLY A 110 -12.29 5.40 11.45
N PHE A 111 -11.79 4.19 11.28
CA PHE A 111 -11.53 3.55 9.98
C PHE A 111 -11.92 2.07 10.03
N VAL A 112 -12.77 1.67 9.10
CA VAL A 112 -13.22 0.28 8.90
C VAL A 112 -12.69 -0.25 7.57
N LEU A 113 -11.99 -1.37 7.60
CA LEU A 113 -11.51 -2.11 6.43
C LEU A 113 -12.25 -3.43 6.32
N THR A 114 -12.90 -3.69 5.19
CA THR A 114 -13.48 -5.01 4.97
C THR A 114 -12.42 -6.00 4.50
N MET A 115 -12.58 -7.26 4.89
CA MET A 115 -11.69 -8.36 4.51
C MET A 115 -12.52 -9.48 3.88
N ARG A 116 -12.31 -9.71 2.60
CA ARG A 116 -12.98 -10.79 1.87
C ARG A 116 -12.52 -12.15 2.40
N LYS A 117 -13.50 -13.00 2.73
CA LYS A 117 -13.23 -14.41 3.00
C LYS A 117 -12.86 -15.07 1.68
N LEU A 118 -11.62 -15.51 1.58
CA LEU A 118 -11.10 -16.15 0.37
C LEU A 118 -11.68 -17.56 0.26
N HIS A 119 -12.65 -17.75 -0.61
CA HIS A 119 -13.17 -19.08 -0.94
C HIS A 119 -12.17 -19.87 -1.81
N ARG A 120 -12.24 -21.21 -1.80
CA ARG A 120 -11.30 -22.12 -2.49
C ARG A 120 -11.17 -21.92 -4.03
N LYS A 121 -12.06 -21.14 -4.65
CA LYS A 121 -12.13 -20.97 -6.12
C LYS A 121 -11.58 -19.62 -6.63
N ILE A 122 -10.52 -19.10 -6.04
CA ILE A 122 -9.89 -17.87 -6.55
C ILE A 122 -9.05 -18.19 -7.78
N PRO A 123 -9.14 -17.43 -8.88
CA PRO A 123 -8.23 -17.56 -10.01
C PRO A 123 -6.76 -17.47 -9.55
N PHE A 124 -5.91 -18.38 -10.02
CA PHE A 124 -4.51 -18.51 -9.57
C PHE A 124 -3.72 -17.20 -9.65
N ARG A 125 -3.92 -16.42 -10.72
CA ARG A 125 -3.30 -15.09 -10.88
C ARG A 125 -3.70 -14.11 -9.79
N SER A 126 -4.99 -14.06 -9.45
CA SER A 126 -5.49 -13.19 -8.37
C SER A 126 -4.95 -13.62 -7.01
N LYS A 127 -4.82 -14.92 -6.78
CA LYS A 127 -4.24 -15.46 -5.54
C LYS A 127 -2.79 -15.03 -5.37
N ILE A 128 -1.94 -15.21 -6.38
CA ILE A 128 -0.52 -14.78 -6.32
C ILE A 128 -0.41 -13.28 -6.09
N GLY A 129 -1.20 -12.46 -6.81
CA GLY A 129 -1.19 -11.01 -6.63
C GLY A 129 -1.59 -10.58 -5.21
N ASN A 130 -2.64 -11.19 -4.67
CA ASN A 130 -3.09 -10.91 -3.31
C ASN A 130 -2.07 -11.36 -2.25
N ASP A 131 -1.48 -12.55 -2.41
CA ASP A 131 -0.48 -13.09 -1.48
C ASP A 131 0.80 -12.24 -1.48
N LEU A 132 1.26 -11.83 -2.67
CA LEU A 132 2.40 -10.93 -2.83
C LEU A 132 2.11 -9.55 -2.22
N SER A 133 0.91 -8.99 -2.47
CA SER A 133 0.48 -7.73 -1.90
C SER A 133 0.48 -7.78 -0.38
N ARG A 134 -0.10 -8.81 0.20
CA ARG A 134 -0.12 -9.02 1.66
C ARG A 134 1.29 -9.13 2.24
N PHE A 135 2.13 -9.95 1.62
CA PHE A 135 3.51 -10.15 2.05
C PHE A 135 4.30 -8.84 2.06
N ILE A 136 4.24 -8.08 0.96
CA ILE A 136 4.95 -6.80 0.85
C ILE A 136 4.38 -5.79 1.84
N TYR A 137 3.05 -5.70 1.97
CA TYR A 137 2.41 -4.80 2.94
C TYR A 137 2.86 -5.13 4.36
N THR A 138 2.88 -6.41 4.74
CA THR A 138 3.31 -6.86 6.07
C THR A 138 4.77 -6.51 6.35
N ILE A 139 5.67 -6.72 5.37
CA ILE A 139 7.07 -6.29 5.50
C ILE A 139 7.17 -4.79 5.72
N LEU A 140 6.40 -4.01 4.98
CA LEU A 140 6.48 -2.55 5.01
C LEU A 140 5.87 -1.93 6.26
N THR A 141 4.81 -2.51 6.79
CA THR A 141 4.05 -1.94 7.91
C THR A 141 4.28 -2.66 9.23
N GLY A 142 4.58 -3.94 9.16
CA GLY A 142 4.58 -4.83 10.31
C GLY A 142 3.20 -5.35 10.68
N HIS A 143 2.14 -4.89 10.02
CA HIS A 143 0.78 -5.33 10.25
C HIS A 143 0.31 -6.28 9.15
N PHE A 144 -0.37 -7.34 9.57
CA PHE A 144 -0.90 -8.35 8.66
C PHE A 144 -2.40 -8.17 8.49
N PHE A 145 -2.84 -7.86 7.26
CA PHE A 145 -4.24 -7.91 6.86
C PHE A 145 -4.45 -9.09 5.90
N ARG A 146 -5.49 -9.89 6.15
CA ARG A 146 -5.85 -11.00 5.25
C ARG A 146 -6.26 -10.52 3.87
N ASP A 147 -6.86 -9.34 3.78
CA ASP A 147 -7.17 -8.63 2.54
C ASP A 147 -6.89 -7.13 2.76
N ASN A 148 -6.00 -6.58 1.97
CA ASN A 148 -5.62 -5.17 2.00
C ASN A 148 -6.09 -4.42 0.73
N GLN A 149 -6.81 -5.10 -0.15
CA GLN A 149 -7.23 -4.59 -1.46
C GLN A 149 -8.74 -4.37 -1.58
N SER A 150 -9.53 -4.64 -0.53
CA SER A 150 -10.97 -4.39 -0.57
C SER A 150 -11.27 -2.90 -0.74
N GLY A 151 -12.17 -2.58 -1.67
CA GLY A 151 -12.66 -1.22 -1.94
C GLY A 151 -13.78 -0.78 -1.00
N LEU A 152 -14.43 -1.72 -0.30
CA LEU A 152 -15.44 -1.39 0.70
C LEU A 152 -14.77 -0.99 2.02
N ARG A 153 -14.81 0.30 2.32
CA ARG A 153 -14.16 0.90 3.49
C ARG A 153 -15.07 1.93 4.14
N GLY A 154 -14.95 2.08 5.44
CA GLY A 154 -15.68 3.10 6.19
C GLY A 154 -14.73 4.08 6.88
N PHE A 155 -15.11 5.35 6.93
CA PHE A 155 -14.32 6.41 7.53
C PHE A 155 -15.20 7.40 8.29
N ASP A 156 -14.68 7.90 9.39
CA ASP A 156 -15.18 9.13 10.00
C ASP A 156 -14.81 10.34 9.09
N VAL A 157 -15.72 11.28 8.93
CA VAL A 157 -15.55 12.47 8.07
C VAL A 157 -14.33 13.32 8.48
N LYS A 158 -13.94 13.31 9.76
CA LYS A 158 -12.72 13.98 10.23
C LYS A 158 -11.44 13.53 9.51
N HIS A 159 -11.46 12.37 8.86
CA HIS A 159 -10.33 11.82 8.12
C HIS A 159 -10.20 12.33 6.70
N ILE A 160 -11.17 13.11 6.18
CA ILE A 160 -11.15 13.59 4.79
C ILE A 160 -9.90 14.41 4.48
N ASP A 161 -9.41 15.25 5.41
CA ASP A 161 -8.26 16.12 5.12
C ASP A 161 -7.01 15.34 4.74
N TRP A 162 -6.62 14.39 5.57
CA TRP A 162 -5.47 13.58 5.25
C TRP A 162 -5.72 12.60 4.09
N LEU A 163 -6.97 12.13 3.89
CA LEU A 163 -7.32 11.30 2.74
C LEU A 163 -7.14 12.07 1.43
N LEU A 164 -7.46 13.36 1.39
CA LEU A 164 -7.22 14.21 0.22
C LEU A 164 -5.74 14.41 -0.10
N GLU A 165 -4.87 14.40 0.91
CA GLU A 165 -3.41 14.54 0.76
C GLU A 165 -2.72 13.24 0.34
N VAL A 166 -3.36 12.08 0.55
CA VAL A 166 -2.81 10.79 0.13
C VAL A 166 -2.55 10.78 -1.37
N LYS A 167 -1.33 10.46 -1.75
CA LYS A 167 -0.92 10.38 -3.15
C LYS A 167 -1.50 9.13 -3.81
N GLY A 168 -1.74 9.20 -5.11
CA GLY A 168 -2.34 8.15 -5.93
C GLY A 168 -3.65 8.64 -6.54
N GLU A 169 -3.86 8.31 -7.81
CA GLU A 169 -5.06 8.70 -8.56
C GLU A 169 -5.84 7.48 -9.05
N LYS A 170 -5.23 6.30 -9.01
CA LYS A 170 -5.83 5.04 -9.48
C LYS A 170 -6.03 4.07 -8.29
N TYR A 171 -5.90 2.78 -8.53
CA TYR A 171 -6.01 1.73 -7.50
C TYR A 171 -4.91 1.80 -6.43
N ASP A 172 -3.79 2.48 -6.73
CA ASP A 172 -2.72 2.75 -5.77
C ASP A 172 -3.17 3.65 -4.61
N TYR A 173 -4.20 4.48 -4.81
CA TYR A 173 -4.72 5.38 -3.79
C TYR A 173 -5.21 4.63 -2.54
N GLU A 174 -6.01 3.59 -2.72
CA GLU A 174 -6.58 2.84 -1.60
C GLU A 174 -5.52 2.13 -0.76
N MET A 175 -4.48 1.59 -1.42
CA MET A 175 -3.35 1.00 -0.72
C MET A 175 -2.51 2.05 0.02
N ASN A 176 -2.29 3.21 -0.62
CA ASN A 176 -1.58 4.32 -0.01
C ASN A 176 -2.34 4.90 1.18
N ALA A 177 -3.69 4.97 1.12
CA ALA A 177 -4.52 5.41 2.23
C ALA A 177 -4.42 4.44 3.42
N LEU A 178 -4.47 3.14 3.16
CA LEU A 178 -4.29 2.13 4.20
C LEU A 178 -2.89 2.21 4.82
N TYR A 179 -1.86 2.36 4.00
CA TYR A 179 -0.48 2.52 4.46
C TYR A 179 -0.30 3.79 5.29
N PHE A 180 -0.93 4.90 4.88
CA PHE A 180 -0.87 6.16 5.61
C PHE A 180 -1.58 6.06 6.96
N ALA A 181 -2.78 5.47 7.01
CA ALA A 181 -3.53 5.25 8.23
C ALA A 181 -2.73 4.41 9.25
N ASP A 182 -2.12 3.33 8.76
CA ASP A 182 -1.27 2.46 9.57
C ASP A 182 -0.04 3.19 10.11
N LYS A 183 0.59 4.03 9.28
CA LYS A 183 1.72 4.86 9.68
C LYS A 183 1.36 5.92 10.73
N GLN A 184 0.13 6.44 10.71
CA GLN A 184 -0.41 7.36 11.70
C GLN A 184 -0.91 6.63 12.96
N HIS A 185 -0.75 5.29 13.02
CA HIS A 185 -1.25 4.47 14.12
C HIS A 185 -2.77 4.60 14.35
N LEU A 186 -3.52 4.85 13.28
CA LEU A 186 -4.97 4.86 13.36
C LEU A 186 -5.48 3.45 13.68
N SER A 187 -6.45 3.37 14.59
CA SER A 187 -7.12 2.11 14.87
C SER A 187 -7.96 1.69 13.65
N ILE A 188 -7.61 0.55 13.05
CA ILE A 188 -8.31 -0.01 11.90
C ILE A 188 -9.15 -1.19 12.37
N THR A 189 -10.47 -1.01 12.33
CA THR A 189 -11.42 -2.08 12.60
C THR A 189 -11.62 -2.92 11.34
N THR A 190 -11.64 -4.24 11.48
CA THR A 190 -11.78 -5.14 10.33
C THR A 190 -13.12 -5.86 10.34
N VAL A 191 -13.81 -5.86 9.20
CA VAL A 191 -15.10 -6.55 9.01
C VAL A 191 -14.95 -7.64 7.96
N PRO A 192 -15.17 -8.92 8.32
CA PRO A 192 -15.13 -9.99 7.34
C PRO A 192 -16.36 -9.95 6.44
N ILE A 193 -16.18 -9.99 5.12
CA ILE A 193 -17.23 -10.04 4.11
C ILE A 193 -17.03 -11.25 3.20
N ASP A 194 -18.08 -11.66 2.50
CA ASP A 194 -17.95 -12.71 1.51
C ASP A 194 -17.44 -12.14 0.18
N ALA A 195 -16.55 -12.86 -0.48
CA ALA A 195 -16.06 -12.47 -1.80
C ALA A 195 -17.08 -12.85 -2.87
N ILE A 196 -17.62 -11.86 -3.57
CA ILE A 196 -18.52 -12.06 -4.70
C ILE A 196 -17.70 -11.90 -5.98
N TYR A 197 -17.66 -12.94 -6.79
CA TYR A 197 -16.99 -12.93 -8.09
C TYR A 197 -18.04 -12.96 -9.18
N ILE A 198 -18.21 -11.86 -9.89
CA ILE A 198 -19.15 -11.72 -11.01
C ILE A 198 -18.34 -11.88 -12.30
N ASP A 199 -18.77 -12.76 -13.20
CA ASP A 199 -18.18 -13.00 -14.52
C ASP A 199 -16.65 -13.18 -14.57
N GLY A 200 -16.07 -13.78 -13.53
CA GLY A 200 -14.63 -14.00 -13.44
C GLY A 200 -13.81 -12.71 -13.36
N ASN A 201 -14.35 -11.63 -12.80
CA ASN A 201 -13.74 -10.29 -12.68
C ASN A 201 -13.52 -9.58 -14.04
N LYS A 202 -14.27 -9.86 -15.07
CA LYS A 202 -14.15 -9.16 -16.36
C LYS A 202 -14.48 -7.67 -16.29
N SER A 203 -15.28 -7.25 -15.31
CA SER A 203 -15.63 -5.85 -15.07
C SER A 203 -14.56 -5.07 -14.30
N SER A 204 -13.52 -5.74 -13.79
CA SER A 204 -12.44 -5.07 -13.08
C SER A 204 -11.44 -4.46 -14.07
N HIS A 205 -11.31 -3.14 -14.04
CA HIS A 205 -10.29 -2.39 -14.79
C HIS A 205 -8.90 -2.42 -14.13
N PHE A 206 -8.70 -3.27 -13.11
CA PHE A 206 -7.43 -3.46 -12.42
C PHE A 206 -6.46 -4.26 -13.29
N ASP A 207 -5.33 -3.65 -13.67
CA ASP A 207 -4.21 -4.36 -14.31
C ASP A 207 -3.28 -4.94 -13.21
N PRO A 208 -3.28 -6.29 -13.01
CA PRO A 208 -2.53 -6.91 -11.90
C PRO A 208 -1.04 -6.60 -11.92
N ILE A 209 -0.44 -6.41 -13.10
CA ILE A 209 1.00 -6.16 -13.23
C ILE A 209 1.31 -4.68 -13.09
N ARG A 210 0.65 -3.83 -13.91
CA ARG A 210 0.95 -2.39 -13.95
C ARG A 210 0.55 -1.67 -12.66
N ASP A 211 -0.63 -1.99 -12.12
CA ASP A 211 -1.10 -1.36 -10.90
C ASP A 211 -0.33 -1.87 -9.67
N THR A 212 0.00 -3.17 -9.64
CA THR A 212 0.91 -3.72 -8.63
C THR A 212 2.29 -3.05 -8.68
N LEU A 213 2.91 -2.93 -9.85
CA LEU A 213 4.19 -2.24 -10.01
C LEU A 213 4.10 -0.76 -9.59
N ARG A 214 2.98 -0.08 -9.87
CA ARG A 214 2.78 1.31 -9.46
C ARG A 214 2.65 1.46 -7.96
N ILE A 215 1.89 0.59 -7.30
CA ILE A 215 1.77 0.51 -5.85
C ILE A 215 3.16 0.30 -5.24
N TYR A 216 3.93 -0.65 -5.76
CA TYR A 216 5.22 -1.03 -5.20
C TYR A 216 6.38 -0.11 -5.60
N LYS A 217 6.33 0.57 -6.75
CA LYS A 217 7.36 1.54 -7.14
C LYS A 217 7.66 2.54 -6.02
N ARG A 218 6.63 2.99 -5.32
CA ARG A 218 6.76 3.94 -4.22
C ARG A 218 7.29 3.28 -2.94
N LEU A 219 6.89 2.05 -2.69
CA LEU A 219 7.36 1.26 -1.56
C LEU A 219 8.82 0.85 -1.76
N PHE A 220 9.20 0.45 -2.97
CA PHE A 220 10.59 0.14 -3.33
C PHE A 220 11.49 1.39 -3.40
N SER A 221 10.95 2.57 -3.68
CA SER A 221 11.77 3.80 -3.67
C SER A 221 12.34 4.10 -2.28
N SER A 222 11.64 3.73 -1.20
CA SER A 222 12.17 3.85 0.17
C SER A 222 13.23 2.80 0.50
N ALA A 223 13.26 1.68 -0.21
CA ALA A 223 14.26 0.62 -0.09
C ALA A 223 15.36 0.72 -1.16
N ALA A 224 15.26 1.70 -2.07
CA ALA A 224 16.21 1.82 -3.19
C ALA A 224 17.66 1.97 -2.75
N GLY A 225 17.91 2.68 -1.63
CA GLY A 225 19.25 2.82 -1.06
C GLY A 225 19.87 1.46 -0.71
N SER A 226 19.07 0.56 -0.13
CA SER A 226 19.52 -0.79 0.21
C SER A 226 19.82 -1.64 -1.02
N PHE A 227 18.96 -1.57 -2.05
CA PHE A 227 19.17 -2.30 -3.30
C PHE A 227 20.42 -1.82 -4.05
N VAL A 228 20.61 -0.49 -4.16
CA VAL A 228 21.77 0.09 -4.80
C VAL A 228 23.06 -0.24 -4.03
N GLY A 229 23.00 -0.20 -2.69
CA GLY A 229 24.15 -0.58 -1.85
C GLY A 229 24.56 -2.03 -2.05
N ILE A 230 23.60 -2.96 -2.10
CA ILE A 230 23.87 -4.38 -2.35
C ILE A 230 24.42 -4.58 -3.77
N ALA A 231 23.79 -3.99 -4.79
CA ALA A 231 24.25 -4.10 -6.18
C ALA A 231 25.68 -3.57 -6.35
N LEU A 232 26.04 -2.49 -5.63
CA LEU A 232 27.39 -1.96 -5.66
C LEU A 232 28.40 -2.92 -5.00
N VAL A 233 28.05 -3.53 -3.87
CA VAL A 233 28.89 -4.54 -3.22
C VAL A 233 29.09 -5.74 -4.14
N GLU A 234 28.03 -6.24 -4.79
CA GLU A 234 28.13 -7.34 -5.75
C GLU A 234 29.02 -7.00 -6.94
N LEU A 235 28.89 -5.79 -7.49
CA LEU A 235 29.76 -5.32 -8.56
C LEU A 235 31.22 -5.26 -8.12
N LEU A 236 31.50 -4.74 -6.93
CA LEU A 236 32.84 -4.68 -6.37
C LEU A 236 33.44 -6.08 -6.11
N VAL A 237 32.61 -7.01 -5.63
CA VAL A 237 33.01 -8.43 -5.45
C VAL A 237 33.32 -9.05 -6.81
N LEU A 238 32.50 -8.84 -7.82
CA LEU A 238 32.74 -9.35 -9.18
C LEU A 238 34.01 -8.79 -9.76
N VAL A 239 34.24 -7.48 -9.73
CA VAL A 239 35.43 -6.80 -10.24
C VAL A 239 36.68 -7.31 -9.50
N SER A 240 36.64 -7.41 -8.17
CA SER A 240 37.74 -7.93 -7.37
C SER A 240 38.06 -9.39 -7.71
N SER A 241 37.03 -10.21 -7.98
CA SER A 241 37.25 -11.62 -8.36
C SER A 241 37.88 -11.78 -9.73
N VAL A 242 37.59 -10.88 -10.66
CA VAL A 242 38.23 -10.86 -12.00
C VAL A 242 39.65 -10.39 -11.94
N ILE A 243 39.94 -9.35 -11.16
CA ILE A 243 41.32 -8.76 -11.08
C ILE A 243 42.25 -9.62 -10.25
N PHE A 244 41.84 -10.09 -9.10
CA PHE A 244 42.69 -10.73 -8.10
C PHE A 244 42.51 -12.25 -8.01
N GLY A 245 41.59 -12.81 -8.77
CA GLY A 245 41.23 -14.22 -8.71
C GLY A 245 40.36 -14.58 -7.49
N TYR A 246 39.68 -15.69 -7.62
CA TYR A 246 38.67 -16.13 -6.64
C TYR A 246 39.26 -16.41 -5.24
N ASN A 247 40.52 -16.85 -5.16
CA ASN A 247 41.17 -17.18 -3.90
C ASN A 247 41.44 -15.95 -3.02
N LEU A 248 41.59 -14.77 -3.60
CA LEU A 248 41.79 -13.51 -2.87
C LEU A 248 40.48 -12.88 -2.38
N LEU A 249 39.29 -13.37 -2.81
CA LEU A 249 37.99 -12.84 -2.41
C LEU A 249 37.84 -12.80 -0.89
N ARG A 250 38.41 -13.75 -0.19
CA ARG A 250 38.47 -13.83 1.28
C ARG A 250 39.06 -12.57 1.93
N TYR A 251 40.01 -11.94 1.28
CA TYR A 251 40.71 -10.74 1.80
C TYR A 251 40.08 -9.43 1.29
N THR A 252 39.49 -9.47 0.09
CA THR A 252 38.87 -8.28 -0.50
C THR A 252 37.40 -8.08 -0.06
N LEU A 253 36.75 -9.12 0.43
CA LEU A 253 35.36 -9.04 0.89
C LEU A 253 35.14 -8.01 2.01
N PRO A 254 36.01 -7.91 3.04
CA PRO A 254 35.86 -6.88 4.08
C PRO A 254 36.02 -5.45 3.56
N SER A 255 36.97 -5.22 2.64
CA SER A 255 37.20 -3.88 2.05
C SER A 255 36.06 -3.49 1.11
N ASN A 256 35.55 -4.41 0.29
CA ASN A 256 34.41 -4.19 -0.57
C ASN A 256 33.15 -3.93 0.26
N GLY A 257 32.99 -4.62 1.37
CA GLY A 257 31.92 -4.38 2.33
C GLY A 257 32.00 -2.99 2.96
N ALA A 258 33.17 -2.50 3.31
CA ALA A 258 33.37 -1.16 3.87
C ALA A 258 33.06 -0.07 2.83
N ILE A 259 33.47 -0.25 1.57
CA ILE A 259 33.15 0.66 0.46
C ILE A 259 31.63 0.66 0.20
N GLY A 260 31.03 -0.52 0.16
CA GLY A 260 29.58 -0.66 0.01
C GLY A 260 28.80 0.01 1.15
N LEU A 261 29.30 -0.12 2.39
CA LEU A 261 28.77 0.56 3.56
C LEU A 261 28.86 2.08 3.42
N ALA A 262 29.99 2.62 3.02
CA ALA A 262 30.16 4.06 2.80
C ALA A 262 29.23 4.59 1.71
N ALA A 263 29.16 3.90 0.58
CA ALA A 263 28.25 4.24 -0.51
C ALA A 263 26.76 4.21 -0.07
N HIS A 264 26.39 3.20 0.71
CA HIS A 264 25.07 3.06 1.27
C HIS A 264 24.71 4.23 2.20
N LEU A 265 25.61 4.63 3.10
CA LEU A 265 25.43 5.79 3.98
C LEU A 265 25.28 7.10 3.20
N LEU A 266 26.07 7.26 2.12
CA LEU A 266 26.00 8.43 1.24
C LEU A 266 24.65 8.49 0.49
N ILE A 267 24.21 7.36 -0.08
CA ILE A 267 22.93 7.28 -0.78
C ILE A 267 21.79 7.56 0.18
N ASP A 268 21.81 6.97 1.37
CA ASP A 268 20.83 7.26 2.39
C ASP A 268 20.81 8.75 2.75
N ARG A 269 21.96 9.35 2.95
CA ARG A 269 22.08 10.75 3.36
C ARG A 269 21.60 11.73 2.29
N PHE A 270 21.95 11.48 1.02
CA PHE A 270 21.73 12.47 -0.05
C PHE A 270 20.51 12.17 -0.93
N VAL A 271 20.11 10.90 -1.07
CA VAL A 271 19.03 10.48 -1.96
C VAL A 271 17.75 10.14 -1.19
N VAL A 272 17.87 9.27 -0.19
CA VAL A 272 16.69 8.74 0.52
C VAL A 272 16.20 9.70 1.59
N PHE A 273 17.12 10.35 2.31
CA PHE A 273 16.83 11.14 3.50
C PHE A 273 17.41 12.56 3.43
N ARG A 274 16.94 13.35 2.50
CA ARG A 274 17.41 14.73 2.26
C ARG A 274 17.37 15.67 3.48
N ARG A 275 16.64 15.32 4.56
CA ARG A 275 16.46 16.14 5.78
C ARG A 275 16.56 15.28 7.04
N VAL A 276 17.74 14.74 7.34
CA VAL A 276 17.99 13.96 8.56
C VAL A 276 18.69 14.82 9.61
N ARG A 277 18.20 14.85 10.85
CA ARG A 277 18.90 15.49 11.99
C ARG A 277 20.21 14.73 12.28
N TYR A 278 21.26 15.43 12.72
CA TYR A 278 22.57 14.85 13.01
C TYR A 278 22.51 13.63 13.95
N ARG A 279 21.69 13.71 15.01
CA ARG A 279 21.51 12.62 15.99
C ARG A 279 20.98 11.31 15.35
N ASP A 280 20.13 11.45 14.36
CA ASP A 280 19.49 10.30 13.69
C ASP A 280 20.39 9.74 12.59
N ALA A 281 21.20 10.59 11.96
CA ALA A 281 22.29 10.14 11.09
C ALA A 281 23.30 9.29 11.88
N MET A 282 23.63 9.66 13.11
CA MET A 282 24.54 8.89 13.97
C MET A 282 23.93 7.53 14.36
N ARG A 283 22.65 7.50 14.74
CA ARG A 283 21.93 6.23 15.02
C ARG A 283 21.90 5.31 13.79
N LEU A 284 21.69 5.88 12.62
CA LEU A 284 21.68 5.14 11.35
C LEU A 284 23.09 4.56 11.05
N THR A 285 24.12 5.35 11.25
CA THR A 285 25.51 4.92 11.08
C THR A 285 25.84 3.76 12.02
N VAL A 286 25.52 3.88 13.31
CA VAL A 286 25.72 2.80 14.29
C VAL A 286 24.95 1.54 13.90
N HIS A 287 23.67 1.69 13.55
CA HIS A 287 22.87 0.57 13.06
C HIS A 287 23.48 -0.11 11.85
N THR A 288 23.98 0.66 10.89
CA THR A 288 24.58 0.13 9.65
C THR A 288 25.89 -0.59 9.93
N ILE A 289 26.70 -0.12 10.89
CA ILE A 289 27.92 -0.80 11.33
C ILE A 289 27.58 -2.12 12.03
N ILE A 290 26.63 -2.12 12.98
CA ILE A 290 26.17 -3.34 13.67
C ILE A 290 25.69 -4.37 12.66
N ARG A 291 24.91 -3.93 11.70
CA ARG A 291 24.41 -4.76 10.61
C ARG A 291 25.55 -5.41 9.83
N PHE A 292 26.55 -4.62 9.44
CA PHE A 292 27.70 -5.12 8.69
C PHE A 292 28.44 -6.23 9.46
N VAL A 293 28.61 -6.07 10.77
CA VAL A 293 29.21 -7.09 11.64
C VAL A 293 28.38 -8.36 11.65
N ILE A 294 27.06 -8.24 11.91
CA ILE A 294 26.13 -9.38 11.94
C ILE A 294 26.13 -10.10 10.59
N TYR A 295 26.06 -9.37 9.51
CA TYR A 295 26.08 -9.91 8.14
C TYR A 295 27.36 -10.72 7.88
N THR A 296 28.52 -10.18 8.24
CA THR A 296 29.80 -10.84 8.08
C THR A 296 29.88 -12.13 8.92
N LEU A 297 29.37 -12.10 10.14
CA LEU A 297 29.31 -13.27 11.02
C LEU A 297 28.38 -14.35 10.44
N CYS A 298 27.21 -13.98 9.94
CA CYS A 298 26.28 -14.91 9.29
C CYS A 298 26.91 -15.56 8.04
N CYS A 299 27.60 -14.79 7.20
CA CYS A 299 28.30 -15.34 6.03
C CYS A 299 29.40 -16.33 6.43
N LYS A 300 30.19 -16.02 7.47
CA LYS A 300 31.20 -16.94 8.00
C LYS A 300 30.59 -18.22 8.56
N LEU A 301 29.52 -18.09 9.33
CA LEU A 301 28.81 -19.24 9.89
C LEU A 301 28.23 -20.15 8.79
N LEU A 302 27.61 -19.54 7.77
CA LEU A 302 27.06 -20.29 6.65
C LEU A 302 28.14 -21.01 5.86
N SER A 303 29.27 -20.35 5.60
CA SER A 303 30.42 -20.95 4.92
C SER A 303 31.06 -22.08 5.76
N PHE A 304 31.00 -22.02 7.09
CA PHE A 304 31.43 -23.09 7.97
C PHE A 304 30.46 -24.29 7.94
N MET A 305 29.15 -24.02 7.98
CA MET A 305 28.11 -25.06 7.96
C MET A 305 28.01 -25.76 6.59
N PHE A 306 28.27 -25.03 5.51
CA PHE A 306 28.14 -25.50 4.13
C PHE A 306 29.42 -25.26 3.34
N PRO A 307 30.51 -26.03 3.61
CA PRO A 307 31.81 -25.81 2.95
C PRO A 307 31.78 -26.01 1.43
N TRP A 308 30.77 -26.73 0.93
CA TRP A 308 30.53 -26.97 -0.50
C TRP A 308 29.88 -25.78 -1.21
N ALA A 309 29.22 -24.87 -0.48
CA ALA A 309 28.62 -23.69 -1.05
C ALA A 309 29.69 -22.63 -1.33
N SER A 310 29.67 -22.02 -2.51
CA SER A 310 30.60 -20.93 -2.79
C SER A 310 30.33 -19.77 -1.82
N LEU A 311 31.40 -19.04 -1.45
CA LEU A 311 31.28 -17.85 -0.61
C LEU A 311 30.31 -16.82 -1.19
N TRP A 312 30.26 -16.72 -2.53
CA TRP A 312 29.33 -15.88 -3.26
C TRP A 312 27.86 -16.31 -3.04
N LEU A 313 27.57 -17.61 -3.07
CA LEU A 313 26.22 -18.12 -2.82
C LEU A 313 25.78 -17.84 -1.38
N SER A 314 26.67 -18.06 -0.41
CA SER A 314 26.41 -17.76 1.00
C SER A 314 26.17 -16.27 1.22
N PHE A 315 26.93 -15.41 0.56
CA PHE A 315 26.78 -13.96 0.61
C PHE A 315 25.41 -13.52 0.08
N ASN A 316 25.02 -13.96 -1.11
CA ASN A 316 23.74 -13.61 -1.70
C ASN A 316 22.53 -14.13 -0.91
N PHE A 317 22.64 -15.35 -0.38
CA PHE A 317 21.59 -15.93 0.46
C PHE A 317 21.37 -15.11 1.74
N VAL A 318 22.45 -14.75 2.44
CA VAL A 318 22.37 -13.90 3.64
C VAL A 318 21.83 -12.52 3.28
N ALA A 319 22.26 -11.92 2.16
CA ALA A 319 21.77 -10.63 1.69
C ALA A 319 20.23 -10.67 1.46
N LEU A 320 19.76 -11.69 0.78
CA LEU A 320 18.31 -11.86 0.49
C LEU A 320 17.48 -12.02 1.77
N CYS A 321 17.98 -12.85 2.71
CA CYS A 321 17.29 -13.08 3.99
C CYS A 321 17.33 -11.84 4.90
N TYR A 322 18.39 -11.04 4.81
CA TYR A 322 18.59 -9.88 5.67
C TYR A 322 17.85 -8.62 5.18
N MET A 323 17.55 -8.51 3.89
CA MET A 323 16.83 -7.35 3.31
C MET A 323 15.55 -6.94 4.05
N PRO A 324 14.62 -7.86 4.37
CA PRO A 324 13.41 -7.51 5.12
C PRO A 324 13.71 -6.96 6.50
N LEU A 325 14.68 -7.57 7.19
CA LEU A 325 15.09 -7.16 8.54
C LEU A 325 15.76 -5.77 8.52
N GLU A 326 16.57 -5.49 7.52
CA GLU A 326 17.18 -4.18 7.30
C GLU A 326 16.15 -3.08 7.11
N TYR A 327 15.20 -3.33 6.22
CA TYR A 327 14.11 -2.38 6.01
C TYR A 327 13.35 -2.10 7.31
N TRP A 328 13.04 -3.14 8.07
CA TRP A 328 12.29 -3.05 9.33
C TRP A 328 13.03 -2.26 10.41
N THR A 329 14.29 -2.56 10.62
CA THR A 329 15.12 -1.87 11.63
C THR A 329 15.36 -0.41 11.27
N ARG A 330 15.54 -0.08 9.99
CA ARG A 330 15.60 1.30 9.52
C ARG A 330 14.28 2.03 9.74
N LYS A 331 13.16 1.40 9.40
CA LYS A 331 11.83 1.96 9.63
C LYS A 331 11.64 2.36 11.11
N LEU A 332 12.04 1.52 12.05
CA LEU A 332 11.95 1.82 13.49
C LEU A 332 12.76 3.07 13.89
N ILE A 333 13.95 3.25 13.30
CA ILE A 333 14.78 4.45 13.53
C ILE A 333 14.09 5.71 12.97
N TYR A 334 13.39 5.61 11.82
CA TYR A 334 12.72 6.73 11.17
C TYR A 334 11.36 7.05 11.75
N ILE A 335 10.61 6.08 12.26
CA ILE A 335 9.31 6.32 12.92
C ILE A 335 9.48 7.23 14.14
N SER A 336 10.61 7.14 14.84
CA SER A 336 10.90 8.04 15.97
C SER A 336 11.01 9.53 15.55
N GLN A 337 11.37 9.81 14.30
CA GLN A 337 11.47 11.18 13.77
C GLN A 337 10.12 11.81 13.42
N TYR A 338 9.18 11.02 12.89
CA TYR A 338 7.86 11.54 12.49
C TYR A 338 6.98 11.92 13.68
N ARG A 339 7.20 11.33 14.85
CA ARG A 339 6.51 11.74 16.10
C ARG A 339 6.83 13.16 16.54
N ASP A 340 8.02 13.66 16.20
CA ASP A 340 8.43 15.02 16.61
C ASP A 340 7.90 16.10 15.64
N PHE A 341 7.63 15.76 14.37
CA PHE A 341 7.10 16.73 13.39
C PHE A 341 5.62 17.06 13.58
N THR A 342 4.83 16.17 14.19
CA THR A 342 3.41 16.40 14.48
C THR A 342 3.18 17.15 15.80
N LYS A 343 4.24 17.43 16.55
CA LYS A 343 4.18 18.24 17.80
C LYS A 343 4.61 19.69 17.60
N GLU A 344 5.13 20.06 16.44
CA GLU A 344 5.62 21.40 16.12
C GLU A 344 4.76 22.13 15.06
N THR A 345 3.63 21.56 14.64
CA THR A 345 2.57 22.23 13.88
C THR A 345 1.24 22.12 14.63
#